data_ca5a3b0e89d5d3f67fb22ce759c5e984
#
_entry.id   ca5a3b0e89d5d3f67fb22ce759c5e984
#
_cell.length_a   1.000
_cell.length_b   1.000
_cell.length_c   1.000
_cell.angle_alpha   90.00
_cell.angle_beta   90.00
_cell.angle_gamma   90.00
#
_symmetry.space_group_name_H-M   'P 1'
#
loop_
_entity.id
_entity.type
_entity.pdbx_description
1 polymer ?
#
loop_
_entity_poly.entity_id
_entity_poly.type
_entity_poly.pdbx_seq_one_letter_code
_entity_poly.pdbx_strand_id
1 'polypeptide(L)'
;KKHIIEITTELIEQYNGNIKDITARMIAKKADVGLGLINYHFGSKDKLITECVQRIIGKIVTEFQMTRQYKSDKERLTACATYVFHFLFEHSAISRVSILGDLQYYTKNCNSVLTQHGFALSLQDEMSNEDKSIFVFILTAAMQTAFLGSETVKQLLGYDFTKAEDRAAYISKLVDILLKGMVQIDE
;
A
#
# COMPACT_ATOMS: atom_id res chain seq x y z
N LYS A 1 -6.56 18.98 -14.54
CA LYS A 1 -5.84 18.32 -13.45
C LYS A 1 -6.16 16.83 -13.42
N LYS A 2 -7.44 16.40 -13.37
CA LYS A 2 -7.85 14.98 -13.31
C LYS A 2 -7.26 14.16 -14.47
N HIS A 3 -7.40 14.63 -15.70
CA HIS A 3 -6.87 14.00 -16.91
C HIS A 3 -5.34 13.78 -16.87
N ILE A 4 -4.57 14.77 -16.37
CA ILE A 4 -3.11 14.61 -16.21
C ILE A 4 -2.78 13.46 -15.24
N ILE A 5 -3.56 13.31 -14.16
CA ILE A 5 -3.38 12.22 -13.20
C ILE A 5 -3.69 10.86 -13.84
N GLU A 6 -4.79 10.74 -14.59
CA GLU A 6 -5.18 9.52 -15.31
C GLU A 6 -4.06 9.07 -16.27
N ILE A 7 -3.61 9.99 -17.12
CA ILE A 7 -2.50 9.73 -18.06
C ILE A 7 -1.20 9.38 -17.35
N THR A 8 -0.89 10.03 -16.22
CA THR A 8 0.32 9.73 -15.46
C THR A 8 0.24 8.33 -14.84
N THR A 9 -0.93 7.95 -14.32
CA THR A 9 -1.18 6.60 -13.80
C THR A 9 -0.96 5.52 -14.87
N GLU A 10 -1.52 5.72 -16.07
CA GLU A 10 -1.29 4.82 -17.20
C GLU A 10 0.19 4.70 -17.58
N LEU A 11 0.92 5.81 -17.56
CA LEU A 11 2.37 5.79 -17.84
C LEU A 11 3.13 5.01 -16.77
N ILE A 12 2.79 5.16 -15.48
CA ILE A 12 3.41 4.40 -14.40
C ILE A 12 3.23 2.89 -14.63
N GLU A 13 2.02 2.46 -15.01
CA GLU A 13 1.74 1.05 -15.32
C GLU A 13 2.51 0.59 -16.58
N GLN A 14 2.50 1.36 -17.66
CA GLN A 14 3.23 1.05 -18.90
C GLN A 14 4.74 0.87 -18.68
N TYR A 15 5.32 1.63 -17.77
CA TYR A 15 6.75 1.57 -17.42
C TYR A 15 7.03 0.66 -16.22
N ASN A 16 6.08 -0.19 -15.82
CA ASN A 16 6.20 -1.12 -14.69
C ASN A 16 6.75 -0.47 -13.40
N GLY A 17 6.32 0.78 -13.14
CA GLY A 17 6.76 1.55 -11.97
C GLY A 17 8.18 2.15 -12.09
N ASN A 18 8.84 2.03 -13.22
CA ASN A 18 10.13 2.70 -13.44
C ASN A 18 9.92 4.20 -13.73
N ILE A 19 9.68 4.96 -12.67
CA ILE A 19 9.41 6.41 -12.75
C ILE A 19 10.58 7.25 -13.28
N LYS A 20 11.81 6.69 -13.29
CA LYS A 20 12.98 7.40 -13.80
C LYS A 20 12.87 7.64 -15.32
N ASP A 21 12.25 6.71 -16.03
CA ASP A 21 12.07 6.78 -17.48
C ASP A 21 10.85 7.64 -17.87
N ILE A 22 9.99 7.99 -16.91
CA ILE A 22 8.85 8.86 -17.15
C ILE A 22 9.27 10.31 -16.95
N THR A 23 9.18 11.11 -18.01
CA THR A 23 9.50 12.54 -17.96
C THR A 23 8.25 13.41 -17.94
N ALA A 24 8.35 14.62 -17.37
CA ALA A 24 7.24 15.58 -17.39
C ALA A 24 6.80 15.95 -18.82
N ARG A 25 7.76 15.93 -19.79
CA ARG A 25 7.47 16.18 -21.22
C ARG A 25 6.64 15.02 -21.82
N MET A 26 6.92 13.78 -21.46
CA MET A 26 6.13 12.62 -21.90
C MET A 26 4.70 12.70 -21.37
N ILE A 27 4.55 13.03 -20.09
CA ILE A 27 3.22 13.24 -19.49
C ILE A 27 2.47 14.35 -20.22
N ALA A 28 3.11 15.50 -20.41
CA ALA A 28 2.51 16.65 -21.10
C ALA A 28 2.06 16.29 -22.53
N LYS A 29 2.93 15.61 -23.28
CA LYS A 29 2.63 15.16 -24.65
C LYS A 29 1.48 14.16 -24.69
N LYS A 30 1.48 13.16 -23.82
CA LYS A 30 0.41 12.13 -23.77
C LYS A 30 -0.92 12.70 -23.29
N ALA A 31 -0.89 13.68 -22.37
CA ALA A 31 -2.08 14.35 -21.87
C ALA A 31 -2.58 15.51 -22.76
N ASP A 32 -1.88 15.78 -23.87
CA ASP A 32 -2.15 16.90 -24.78
C ASP A 32 -2.25 18.25 -24.05
N VAL A 33 -1.26 18.54 -23.20
CA VAL A 33 -1.18 19.79 -22.42
C VAL A 33 0.21 20.41 -22.52
N GLY A 34 0.29 21.72 -22.28
CA GLY A 34 1.58 22.40 -22.15
C GLY A 34 2.33 21.95 -20.88
N LEU A 35 3.66 21.81 -20.97
CA LEU A 35 4.51 21.46 -19.82
C LEU A 35 4.32 22.42 -18.63
N GLY A 36 4.10 23.71 -18.89
CA GLY A 36 3.81 24.73 -17.89
C GLY A 36 2.59 24.41 -17.03
N LEU A 37 1.59 23.71 -17.59
CA LEU A 37 0.38 23.34 -16.87
C LEU A 37 0.67 22.25 -15.81
N ILE A 38 1.58 21.33 -16.09
CA ILE A 38 2.03 20.32 -15.12
C ILE A 38 2.75 21.02 -13.95
N ASN A 39 3.68 21.91 -14.24
CA ASN A 39 4.41 22.65 -13.22
C ASN A 39 3.47 23.56 -12.40
N TYR A 40 2.50 24.20 -13.06
CA TYR A 40 1.50 25.03 -12.38
C TYR A 40 0.64 24.24 -11.39
N HIS A 41 0.15 23.05 -11.79
CA HIS A 41 -0.75 22.27 -10.95
C HIS A 41 -0.07 21.42 -9.88
N PHE A 42 1.16 20.95 -10.14
CA PHE A 42 1.81 19.94 -9.30
C PHE A 42 3.19 20.36 -8.78
N GLY A 43 3.79 21.40 -9.36
CA GLY A 43 5.12 21.88 -9.00
C GLY A 43 6.25 21.03 -9.55
N SER A 44 6.14 19.69 -9.49
CA SER A 44 7.14 18.76 -10.05
C SER A 44 6.49 17.45 -10.52
N LYS A 45 7.24 16.70 -11.36
CA LYS A 45 6.88 15.34 -11.75
C LYS A 45 6.68 14.43 -10.55
N ASP A 46 7.57 14.49 -9.57
CA ASP A 46 7.55 13.60 -8.41
C ASP A 46 6.32 13.86 -7.52
N LYS A 47 5.95 15.13 -7.33
CA LYS A 47 4.70 15.49 -6.63
C LYS A 47 3.46 15.03 -7.40
N LEU A 48 3.46 15.11 -8.73
CA LEU A 48 2.38 14.56 -9.55
C LEU A 48 2.26 13.05 -9.37
N ILE A 49 3.37 12.32 -9.42
CA ILE A 49 3.40 10.86 -9.21
C ILE A 49 2.86 10.52 -7.81
N THR A 50 3.32 11.22 -6.77
CA THR A 50 2.82 11.06 -5.40
C THR A 50 1.31 11.29 -5.32
N GLU A 51 0.78 12.36 -5.96
CA GLU A 51 -0.66 12.61 -5.97
C GLU A 51 -1.45 11.51 -6.72
N CYS A 52 -0.90 10.94 -7.78
CA CYS A 52 -1.50 9.80 -8.48
C CYS A 52 -1.65 8.59 -7.55
N VAL A 53 -0.57 8.23 -6.86
CA VAL A 53 -0.53 7.09 -5.96
C VAL A 53 -1.48 7.29 -4.76
N GLN A 54 -1.46 8.45 -4.14
CA GLN A 54 -2.35 8.77 -3.01
C GLN A 54 -3.84 8.65 -3.37
N ARG A 55 -4.23 9.07 -4.57
CA ARG A 55 -5.63 8.94 -5.04
C ARG A 55 -6.05 7.49 -5.21
N ILE A 56 -5.16 6.66 -5.74
CA ILE A 56 -5.44 5.24 -5.94
C ILE A 56 -5.64 4.55 -4.59
N ILE A 57 -4.71 4.76 -3.66
CA ILE A 57 -4.78 4.17 -2.32
C ILE A 57 -6.01 4.68 -1.55
N GLY A 58 -6.30 5.98 -1.61
CA GLY A 58 -7.48 6.55 -0.97
C GLY A 58 -8.79 5.94 -1.46
N LYS A 59 -8.91 5.64 -2.77
CA LYS A 59 -10.06 4.95 -3.34
C LYS A 59 -10.22 3.53 -2.79
N ILE A 60 -9.12 2.80 -2.71
CA ILE A 60 -9.10 1.42 -2.21
C ILE A 60 -9.55 1.33 -0.75
N VAL A 61 -9.00 2.20 0.10
CA VAL A 61 -9.40 2.26 1.52
C VAL A 61 -10.90 2.53 1.66
N THR A 62 -11.44 3.43 0.82
CA THR A 62 -12.87 3.76 0.83
C THR A 62 -13.73 2.58 0.38
N GLU A 63 -13.34 1.87 -0.66
CA GLU A 63 -14.07 0.72 -1.19
C GLU A 63 -14.10 -0.45 -0.21
N PHE A 64 -13.02 -0.68 0.55
CA PHE A 64 -12.95 -1.76 1.52
C PHE A 64 -13.92 -1.54 2.72
N GLN A 65 -14.09 -0.31 3.18
CA GLN A 65 -14.89 0.01 4.37
C GLN A 65 -16.41 -0.22 4.19
N MET A 66 -16.89 -0.40 2.97
CA MET A 66 -18.34 -0.32 2.68
C MET A 66 -19.11 -1.65 2.72
N THR A 67 -18.50 -2.84 2.91
CA THR A 67 -19.20 -4.02 2.39
C THR A 67 -19.35 -5.25 3.29
N ARG A 68 -18.74 -5.36 4.50
CA ARG A 68 -18.83 -6.62 5.27
C ARG A 68 -18.98 -6.43 6.78
N GLN A 69 -19.86 -7.25 7.39
CA GLN A 69 -19.86 -7.50 8.84
C GLN A 69 -18.86 -8.62 9.13
N TYR A 70 -17.99 -8.40 10.11
CA TYR A 70 -17.00 -9.38 10.58
C TYR A 70 -17.34 -9.83 11.99
N LYS A 71 -17.03 -11.10 12.31
CA LYS A 71 -17.34 -11.71 13.61
C LYS A 71 -16.33 -11.34 14.70
N SER A 72 -15.14 -10.88 14.31
CA SER A 72 -14.08 -10.50 15.23
C SER A 72 -13.12 -9.50 14.58
N ASP A 73 -12.37 -8.79 15.43
CA ASP A 73 -11.29 -7.89 15.00
C ASP A 73 -10.21 -8.61 14.18
N LYS A 74 -9.87 -9.83 14.61
CA LYS A 74 -8.92 -10.69 13.85
C LYS A 74 -9.42 -10.97 12.43
N GLU A 75 -10.69 -11.33 12.27
CA GLU A 75 -11.28 -11.61 10.95
C GLU A 75 -11.26 -10.35 10.08
N ARG A 76 -11.66 -9.21 10.66
CA ARG A 76 -11.65 -7.91 9.99
C ARG A 76 -10.28 -7.49 9.55
N LEU A 77 -9.31 -7.54 10.46
CA LEU A 77 -7.92 -7.18 10.17
C LEU A 77 -7.31 -8.10 9.11
N THR A 78 -7.51 -9.42 9.23
CA THR A 78 -7.00 -10.39 8.25
C THR A 78 -7.59 -10.12 6.87
N ALA A 79 -8.89 -9.86 6.77
CA ALA A 79 -9.54 -9.54 5.50
C ALA A 79 -9.01 -8.22 4.91
N CYS A 80 -8.85 -7.17 5.74
CA CYS A 80 -8.33 -5.89 5.31
C CYS A 80 -6.87 -6.00 4.83
N ALA A 81 -6.01 -6.67 5.61
CA ALA A 81 -4.61 -6.86 5.25
C ALA A 81 -4.45 -7.74 3.99
N THR A 82 -5.27 -8.79 3.84
CA THR A 82 -5.30 -9.62 2.63
C THR A 82 -5.70 -8.81 1.42
N TYR A 83 -6.73 -7.97 1.52
CA TYR A 83 -7.16 -7.09 0.44
C TYR A 83 -6.05 -6.12 0.02
N VAL A 84 -5.42 -5.44 0.98
CA VAL A 84 -4.28 -4.55 0.72
C VAL A 84 -3.12 -5.32 0.08
N PHE A 85 -2.81 -6.52 0.57
CA PHE A 85 -1.70 -7.33 0.05
C PHE A 85 -1.97 -7.82 -1.37
N HIS A 86 -3.21 -8.21 -1.70
CA HIS A 86 -3.61 -8.50 -3.09
C HIS A 86 -3.40 -7.29 -3.99
N PHE A 87 -3.86 -6.13 -3.55
CA PHE A 87 -3.68 -4.89 -4.29
C PHE A 87 -2.22 -4.59 -4.63
N LEU A 88 -1.28 -4.82 -3.68
CA LEU A 88 0.14 -4.59 -3.93
C LEU A 88 0.64 -5.36 -5.15
N PHE A 89 0.17 -6.58 -5.36
CA PHE A 89 0.57 -7.43 -6.49
C PHE A 89 -0.21 -7.13 -7.77
N GLU A 90 -1.49 -6.83 -7.66
CA GLU A 90 -2.34 -6.50 -8.80
C GLU A 90 -1.95 -5.16 -9.43
N HIS A 91 -1.44 -4.22 -8.62
CA HIS A 91 -0.97 -2.91 -9.05
C HIS A 91 0.52 -2.70 -8.70
N SER A 92 1.35 -3.69 -9.06
CA SER A 92 2.73 -3.80 -8.59
C SER A 92 3.60 -2.56 -8.92
N ALA A 93 3.41 -1.96 -10.08
CA ALA A 93 4.14 -0.76 -10.50
C ALA A 93 3.90 0.42 -9.56
N ILE A 94 2.63 0.74 -9.30
CA ILE A 94 2.21 1.84 -8.42
C ILE A 94 2.59 1.55 -6.97
N SER A 95 2.39 0.32 -6.51
CA SER A 95 2.72 -0.12 -5.16
C SER A 95 4.21 0.01 -4.87
N ARG A 96 5.07 -0.39 -5.81
CA ARG A 96 6.51 -0.23 -5.69
C ARG A 96 6.94 1.24 -5.58
N VAL A 97 6.37 2.11 -6.42
CA VAL A 97 6.65 3.56 -6.36
C VAL A 97 6.22 4.14 -5.01
N SER A 98 5.04 3.78 -4.53
CA SER A 98 4.52 4.24 -3.24
C SER A 98 5.42 3.83 -2.09
N ILE A 99 5.69 2.53 -1.97
CA ILE A 99 6.46 1.98 -0.84
C ILE A 99 7.89 2.53 -0.84
N LEU A 100 8.59 2.53 -1.98
CA LEU A 100 9.94 3.05 -2.05
C LEU A 100 10.02 4.56 -1.79
N GLY A 101 9.02 5.32 -2.25
CA GLY A 101 8.89 6.74 -1.95
C GLY A 101 8.67 7.00 -0.46
N ASP A 102 7.79 6.24 0.18
CA ASP A 102 7.54 6.33 1.62
C ASP A 102 8.79 5.96 2.43
N LEU A 103 9.51 4.90 2.08
CA LEU A 103 10.75 4.50 2.76
C LEU A 103 11.86 5.56 2.64
N GLN A 104 11.89 6.29 1.53
CA GLN A 104 12.85 7.39 1.34
C GLN A 104 12.47 8.65 2.12
N TYR A 105 11.18 8.95 2.23
CA TYR A 105 10.64 10.16 2.85
C TYR A 105 9.46 9.82 3.77
N TYR A 106 9.75 9.12 4.88
CA TYR A 106 8.72 8.66 5.80
C TYR A 106 8.12 9.83 6.59
N THR A 107 6.84 10.09 6.38
CA THR A 107 6.11 11.18 7.03
C THR A 107 4.77 10.70 7.58
N LYS A 108 4.20 11.43 8.53
CA LYS A 108 2.89 11.11 9.11
C LYS A 108 1.71 11.06 8.10
N ASN A 109 1.90 11.58 6.90
CA ASN A 109 0.89 11.60 5.85
C ASN A 109 1.24 10.70 4.66
N CYS A 110 2.28 9.86 4.76
CA CYS A 110 2.64 8.93 3.69
C CYS A 110 1.64 7.76 3.63
N ASN A 111 1.60 7.07 2.48
CA ASN A 111 0.64 6.00 2.24
C ASN A 111 0.80 4.84 3.21
N SER A 112 2.01 4.53 3.62
CA SER A 112 2.30 3.50 4.63
C SER A 112 1.63 3.81 5.96
N VAL A 113 1.69 5.05 6.44
CA VAL A 113 1.02 5.50 7.68
C VAL A 113 -0.50 5.52 7.52
N LEU A 114 -1.03 5.94 6.37
CA LEU A 114 -2.47 5.86 6.09
C LEU A 114 -2.98 4.42 6.10
N THR A 115 -2.20 3.48 5.57
CA THR A 115 -2.50 2.03 5.63
C THR A 115 -2.51 1.52 7.06
N GLN A 116 -1.51 1.92 7.89
CA GLN A 116 -1.46 1.59 9.31
C GLN A 116 -2.70 2.09 10.06
N HIS A 117 -3.15 3.32 9.79
CA HIS A 117 -4.38 3.85 10.38
C HIS A 117 -5.60 3.01 9.96
N GLY A 118 -5.68 2.58 8.70
CA GLY A 118 -6.75 1.68 8.23
C GLY A 118 -6.75 0.34 8.97
N PHE A 119 -5.60 -0.26 9.22
CA PHE A 119 -5.47 -1.48 10.01
C PHE A 119 -5.83 -1.27 11.48
N ALA A 120 -5.40 -0.16 12.09
CA ALA A 120 -5.73 0.17 13.47
C ALA A 120 -7.23 0.29 13.72
N LEU A 121 -8.01 0.80 12.75
CA LEU A 121 -9.47 0.84 12.81
C LEU A 121 -10.12 -0.56 12.82
N SER A 122 -9.39 -1.60 12.43
CA SER A 122 -9.85 -2.99 12.49
C SER A 122 -9.63 -3.65 13.85
N LEU A 123 -8.90 -2.99 14.76
CA LEU A 123 -8.57 -3.47 16.12
C LEU A 123 -9.31 -2.58 17.12
N GLN A 124 -10.52 -3.01 17.60
CA GLN A 124 -11.39 -2.11 18.37
C GLN A 124 -11.10 -2.10 19.88
N ASP A 125 -10.88 -3.23 20.56
CA ASP A 125 -11.21 -3.23 21.98
C ASP A 125 -10.23 -3.72 23.03
N GLU A 126 -9.12 -4.41 22.74
CA GLU A 126 -8.33 -5.03 23.82
C GLU A 126 -6.85 -4.61 23.90
N MET A 127 -6.42 -3.70 23.04
CA MET A 127 -5.02 -3.36 22.91
C MET A 127 -4.78 -1.88 23.24
N SER A 128 -3.71 -1.56 23.94
CA SER A 128 -3.32 -0.17 24.15
C SER A 128 -3.07 0.56 22.83
N ASN A 129 -3.19 1.89 22.79
CA ASN A 129 -2.91 2.66 21.57
C ASN A 129 -1.46 2.52 21.12
N GLU A 130 -0.52 2.32 22.05
CA GLU A 130 0.89 2.10 21.76
C GLU A 130 1.08 0.73 21.09
N ASP A 131 0.53 -0.33 21.67
CA ASP A 131 0.62 -1.68 21.12
C ASP A 131 -0.06 -1.79 19.75
N LYS A 132 -1.24 -1.16 19.58
CA LYS A 132 -1.90 -1.05 18.26
C LYS A 132 -0.98 -0.41 17.23
N SER A 133 -0.30 0.67 17.60
CA SER A 133 0.59 1.39 16.69
C SER A 133 1.80 0.53 16.30
N ILE A 134 2.41 -0.16 17.26
CA ILE A 134 3.53 -1.08 17.03
C ILE A 134 3.07 -2.25 16.15
N PHE A 135 1.93 -2.85 16.48
CA PHE A 135 1.35 -3.97 15.73
C PHE A 135 1.15 -3.63 14.24
N VAL A 136 0.44 -2.54 13.95
CA VAL A 136 0.14 -2.18 12.56
C VAL A 136 1.38 -1.71 11.81
N PHE A 137 2.36 -1.14 12.51
CA PHE A 137 3.66 -0.81 11.95
C PHE A 137 4.41 -2.08 11.51
N ILE A 138 4.51 -3.10 12.39
CA ILE A 138 5.16 -4.39 12.07
C ILE A 138 4.43 -5.09 10.93
N LEU A 139 3.09 -5.18 10.98
CA LEU A 139 2.27 -5.78 9.93
C LEU A 139 2.54 -5.11 8.58
N THR A 140 2.50 -3.78 8.52
CA THR A 140 2.73 -3.02 7.29
C THR A 140 4.16 -3.22 6.77
N ALA A 141 5.16 -3.15 7.64
CA ALA A 141 6.57 -3.35 7.26
C ALA A 141 6.81 -4.76 6.71
N ALA A 142 6.26 -5.79 7.35
CA ALA A 142 6.36 -7.18 6.88
C ALA A 142 5.71 -7.38 5.51
N MET A 143 4.52 -6.81 5.29
CA MET A 143 3.83 -6.85 4.01
C MET A 143 4.63 -6.15 2.90
N GLN A 144 5.15 -4.97 3.16
CA GLN A 144 5.94 -4.20 2.20
C GLN A 144 7.24 -4.90 1.83
N THR A 145 7.96 -5.44 2.83
CA THR A 145 9.19 -6.19 2.61
C THR A 145 8.92 -7.47 1.80
N ALA A 146 7.85 -8.21 2.15
CA ALA A 146 7.43 -9.40 1.42
C ALA A 146 7.06 -9.10 -0.04
N PHE A 147 6.39 -7.98 -0.30
CA PHE A 147 6.08 -7.54 -1.65
C PHE A 147 7.33 -7.14 -2.44
N LEU A 148 8.20 -6.31 -1.87
CA LEU A 148 9.41 -5.82 -2.57
C LEU A 148 10.41 -6.93 -2.86
N GLY A 149 10.53 -7.91 -1.97
CA GLY A 149 11.44 -9.05 -2.05
C GLY A 149 10.76 -10.37 -2.38
N SER A 150 9.65 -10.39 -3.10
CA SER A 150 8.76 -11.55 -3.29
C SER A 150 9.47 -12.83 -3.73
N GLU A 151 10.43 -12.74 -4.65
CA GLU A 151 11.22 -13.90 -5.12
C GLU A 151 12.10 -14.48 -4.01
N THR A 152 12.77 -13.63 -3.23
CA THR A 152 13.59 -14.07 -2.10
C THR A 152 12.72 -14.63 -0.98
N VAL A 153 11.58 -13.99 -0.70
CA VAL A 153 10.63 -14.43 0.34
C VAL A 153 10.03 -15.78 -0.03
N LYS A 154 9.75 -16.05 -1.31
CA LYS A 154 9.34 -17.38 -1.80
C LYS A 154 10.35 -18.46 -1.42
N GLN A 155 11.64 -18.19 -1.61
CA GLN A 155 12.70 -19.14 -1.25
C GLN A 155 12.84 -19.34 0.26
N LEU A 156 12.66 -18.29 1.07
CA LEU A 156 12.84 -18.33 2.52
C LEU A 156 11.63 -18.87 3.26
N LEU A 157 10.41 -18.51 2.84
CA LEU A 157 9.17 -18.80 3.56
C LEU A 157 8.26 -19.79 2.84
N GLY A 158 8.53 -20.13 1.59
CA GLY A 158 7.78 -21.11 0.81
C GLY A 158 6.45 -20.58 0.22
N TYR A 159 6.13 -19.29 0.34
CA TYR A 159 4.92 -18.70 -0.23
C TYR A 159 5.17 -18.16 -1.65
N ASP A 160 4.40 -18.62 -2.61
CA ASP A 160 4.42 -18.10 -3.98
C ASP A 160 3.39 -16.97 -4.15
N PHE A 161 3.82 -15.73 -3.98
CA PHE A 161 2.93 -14.58 -4.03
C PHE A 161 2.36 -14.24 -5.42
N THR A 162 2.69 -15.00 -6.47
CA THR A 162 1.93 -14.95 -7.73
C THR A 162 0.53 -15.51 -7.55
N LYS A 163 0.32 -16.39 -6.55
CA LYS A 163 -0.94 -17.04 -6.22
C LYS A 163 -1.70 -16.26 -5.14
N ALA A 164 -2.99 -16.06 -5.35
CA ALA A 164 -3.84 -15.35 -4.41
C ALA A 164 -4.00 -16.11 -3.08
N GLU A 165 -4.09 -17.43 -3.13
CA GLU A 165 -4.18 -18.30 -1.96
C GLU A 165 -2.95 -18.22 -1.07
N ASP A 166 -1.74 -18.16 -1.63
CA ASP A 166 -0.51 -18.04 -0.86
C ASP A 166 -0.39 -16.65 -0.22
N ARG A 167 -0.85 -15.59 -0.90
CA ARG A 167 -0.94 -14.25 -0.32
C ARG A 167 -1.88 -14.22 0.89
N ALA A 168 -3.05 -14.85 0.78
CA ALA A 168 -4.02 -14.92 1.88
C ALA A 168 -3.50 -15.77 3.05
N ALA A 169 -2.88 -16.91 2.76
CA ALA A 169 -2.28 -17.79 3.78
C ALA A 169 -1.15 -17.09 4.54
N TYR A 170 -0.27 -16.36 3.85
CA TYR A 170 0.80 -15.58 4.46
C TYR A 170 0.25 -14.51 5.41
N ILE A 171 -0.73 -13.72 4.97
CA ILE A 171 -1.35 -12.68 5.81
C ILE A 171 -2.04 -13.28 7.03
N SER A 172 -2.81 -14.35 6.86
CA SER A 172 -3.45 -15.03 7.98
C SER A 172 -2.43 -15.49 9.01
N LYS A 173 -1.33 -16.10 8.57
CA LYS A 173 -0.25 -16.55 9.44
C LYS A 173 0.46 -15.41 10.14
N LEU A 174 0.72 -14.31 9.43
CA LEU A 174 1.38 -13.13 9.98
C LEU A 174 0.52 -12.48 11.08
N VAL A 175 -0.77 -12.29 10.82
CA VAL A 175 -1.72 -11.75 11.82
C VAL A 175 -1.80 -12.68 13.03
N ASP A 176 -1.84 -14.00 12.84
CA ASP A 176 -1.88 -14.97 13.95
C ASP A 176 -0.64 -14.88 14.84
N ILE A 177 0.54 -14.73 14.24
CA ILE A 177 1.80 -14.62 15.00
C ILE A 177 1.82 -13.34 15.82
N LEU A 178 1.42 -12.21 15.19
CA LEU A 178 1.43 -10.91 15.85
C LEU A 178 0.43 -10.85 17.01
N LEU A 179 -0.80 -11.36 16.83
CA LEU A 179 -1.80 -11.39 17.90
C LEU A 179 -1.39 -12.29 19.06
N LYS A 180 -0.77 -13.46 18.81
CA LYS A 180 -0.27 -14.34 19.87
C LYS A 180 0.86 -13.72 20.67
N GLY A 181 1.76 -12.97 20.01
CA GLY A 181 2.87 -12.30 20.67
C GLY A 181 2.42 -11.18 21.63
N MET A 182 1.28 -10.58 21.40
CA MET A 182 0.72 -9.52 22.26
C MET A 182 0.02 -10.08 23.52
N VAL A 183 -0.60 -11.26 23.43
CA VAL A 183 -1.32 -11.89 24.57
C VAL A 183 -0.36 -12.45 25.64
N GLN A 184 0.89 -12.72 25.31
CA GLN A 184 1.88 -13.30 26.25
C GLN A 184 2.64 -12.26 27.11
N ILE A 185 2.37 -10.98 26.94
CA ILE A 185 3.07 -9.91 27.69
C ILE A 185 2.31 -9.56 28.99
N ASP A 186 1.07 -10.00 29.15
CA ASP A 186 0.22 -9.69 30.31
C ASP A 186 0.24 -10.78 31.41
N GLU A 187 1.16 -11.78 31.32
CA GLU A 187 1.45 -12.76 32.39
C GLU A 187 2.82 -12.47 33.06
#